data_c744cbfdba8f9d60a23af8c45c1ac843
#
_entry.id   c744cbfdba8f9d60a23af8c45c1ac843
#
_cell.length_a   1.000
_cell.length_b   1.000
_cell.length_c   1.000
_cell.angle_alpha   90.00
_cell.angle_beta   90.00
_cell.angle_gamma   90.00
#
_symmetry.space_group_name_H-M   'P 1'
#
loop_
_entity.id
_entity.type
_entity.pdbx_description
1 polymer ?
#
loop_
_entity_poly.entity_id
_entity_poly.type
_entity_poly.pdbx_seq_one_letter_code
_entity_poly.pdbx_strand_id
1 'polypeptide(L)'
;MKIHDVIHGFAIRAVHELSEIRGKLWEMEHVKSGAKLVWLDRKDENKTFSITFRTLPSDDTGVFHILEHSLLCGSQHYPVKEPFVELMKSSMHTFLNAMTFPDKTVYPVSSRNDKDFKIGRAHV
;
A
#
# COMPACT_ATOMS: atom_id res chain seq x y z
N MET A 1 17.83 13.80 1.50
CA MET A 1 17.72 12.68 0.55
C MET A 1 18.27 13.13 -0.79
N LYS A 2 19.19 12.35 -1.34
CA LYS A 2 19.82 12.62 -2.67
C LYS A 2 19.62 11.39 -3.54
N ILE A 3 19.73 11.58 -4.86
CA ILE A 3 19.74 10.46 -5.82
C ILE A 3 20.89 9.53 -5.46
N HIS A 4 20.64 8.22 -5.48
CA HIS A 4 21.52 7.12 -5.05
C HIS A 4 21.66 6.88 -3.54
N ASP A 5 21.07 7.71 -2.67
CA ASP A 5 20.97 7.36 -1.26
C ASP A 5 20.10 6.10 -1.08
N VAL A 6 20.47 5.28 -0.08
CA VAL A 6 19.68 4.08 0.29
C VAL A 6 19.03 4.33 1.64
N ILE A 7 17.70 4.26 1.68
CA ILE A 7 16.90 4.51 2.88
C ILE A 7 16.02 3.30 3.13
N HIS A 8 16.16 2.65 4.28
CA HIS A 8 15.41 1.44 4.65
C HIS A 8 15.45 0.33 3.58
N GLY A 9 16.59 0.20 2.88
CA GLY A 9 16.76 -0.78 1.81
C GLY A 9 16.25 -0.34 0.43
N PHE A 10 15.73 0.88 0.30
CA PHE A 10 15.30 1.45 -0.98
C PHE A 10 16.31 2.47 -1.49
N ALA A 11 16.83 2.24 -2.68
CA ALA A 11 17.72 3.17 -3.38
C ALA A 11 16.87 4.20 -4.16
N ILE A 12 17.19 5.48 -3.99
CA ILE A 12 16.54 6.57 -4.72
C ILE A 12 17.04 6.56 -6.16
N ARG A 13 16.15 6.38 -7.12
CA ARG A 13 16.45 6.32 -8.55
C ARG A 13 16.21 7.65 -9.26
N ALA A 14 15.12 8.33 -8.94
CA ALA A 14 14.78 9.62 -9.51
C ALA A 14 13.98 10.49 -8.53
N VAL A 15 14.00 11.80 -8.78
CA VAL A 15 13.22 12.80 -8.05
C VAL A 15 12.61 13.74 -9.07
N HIS A 16 11.31 13.95 -8.99
CA HIS A 16 10.57 14.85 -9.86
C HIS A 16 9.86 15.92 -9.03
N GLU A 17 10.01 17.17 -9.41
CA GLU A 17 9.23 18.26 -8.85
C GLU A 17 7.91 18.38 -9.59
N LEU A 18 6.81 18.33 -8.86
CA LEU A 18 5.44 18.44 -9.39
C LEU A 18 4.84 19.79 -8.94
N SER A 19 5.09 20.83 -9.73
CA SER A 19 4.66 22.20 -9.43
C SER A 19 3.13 22.33 -9.33
N GLU A 20 2.41 21.58 -10.14
CA GLU A 20 0.94 21.60 -10.21
C GLU A 20 0.29 21.19 -8.88
N ILE A 21 0.88 20.25 -8.17
CA ILE A 21 0.40 19.75 -6.86
C ILE A 21 1.24 20.23 -5.70
N ARG A 22 2.25 21.06 -5.94
CA ARG A 22 3.21 21.55 -4.92
C ARG A 22 3.84 20.43 -4.11
N GLY A 23 4.32 19.39 -4.78
CA GLY A 23 4.88 18.21 -4.19
C GLY A 23 6.12 17.70 -4.90
N LYS A 24 6.76 16.69 -4.31
CA LYS A 24 7.90 15.97 -4.89
C LYS A 24 7.55 14.50 -5.00
N LEU A 25 7.89 13.91 -6.14
CA LEU A 25 7.75 12.48 -6.37
C LEU A 25 9.13 11.85 -6.33
N TRP A 26 9.29 10.85 -5.48
CA TRP A 26 10.49 10.06 -5.33
C TRP A 26 10.27 8.67 -5.91
N GLU A 27 11.08 8.29 -6.87
CA GLU A 27 11.11 6.93 -7.40
C GLU A 27 12.24 6.15 -6.73
N MET A 28 11.91 5.02 -6.13
CA MET A 28 12.83 4.19 -5.38
C MET A 28 12.71 2.73 -5.80
N GLU A 29 13.77 1.98 -5.56
CA GLU A 29 13.80 0.55 -5.82
C GLU A 29 14.43 -0.18 -4.64
N HIS A 30 13.76 -1.21 -4.14
CA HIS A 30 14.28 -2.03 -3.06
C HIS A 30 15.48 -2.86 -3.54
N VAL A 31 16.62 -2.69 -2.87
CA VAL A 31 17.92 -3.23 -3.34
C VAL A 31 17.91 -4.75 -3.43
N LYS A 32 17.22 -5.45 -2.51
CA LYS A 32 17.23 -6.91 -2.46
C LYS A 32 16.19 -7.56 -3.39
N SER A 33 14.97 -6.98 -3.45
CA SER A 33 13.86 -7.62 -4.18
C SER A 33 13.55 -6.96 -5.53
N GLY A 34 14.10 -5.78 -5.81
CA GLY A 34 13.77 -5.01 -7.01
C GLY A 34 12.35 -4.39 -6.97
N ALA A 35 11.65 -4.45 -5.84
CA ALA A 35 10.33 -3.85 -5.71
C ALA A 35 10.40 -2.33 -5.95
N LYS A 36 9.49 -1.82 -6.75
CA LYS A 36 9.38 -0.39 -7.07
C LYS A 36 8.54 0.30 -5.99
N LEU A 37 9.02 1.46 -5.54
CA LEU A 37 8.32 2.34 -4.62
C LEU A 37 8.24 3.73 -5.22
N VAL A 38 7.05 4.30 -5.20
CA VAL A 38 6.82 5.72 -5.52
C VAL A 38 6.35 6.40 -4.26
N TRP A 39 7.05 7.43 -3.84
CA TRP A 39 6.67 8.26 -2.71
C TRP A 39 6.35 9.67 -3.18
N LEU A 40 5.09 10.07 -2.99
CA LEU A 40 4.62 11.42 -3.24
C LEU A 40 4.69 12.20 -1.92
N ASP A 41 5.66 13.09 -1.83
CA ASP A 41 5.83 13.98 -0.69
C ASP A 41 5.06 15.28 -0.92
N ARG A 42 3.98 15.45 -0.17
CA ARG A 42 3.09 16.59 -0.24
C ARG A 42 2.61 16.99 1.16
N LYS A 43 2.37 18.27 1.37
CA LYS A 43 1.69 18.79 2.56
C LYS A 43 0.20 18.43 2.50
N ASP A 44 -0.17 17.26 3.02
CA ASP A 44 -1.54 16.79 3.08
C ASP A 44 -1.76 16.04 4.40
N GLU A 45 -2.93 16.18 4.99
CA GLU A 45 -3.30 15.45 6.20
C GLU A 45 -3.66 13.99 5.89
N ASN A 46 -4.09 13.69 4.66
CA ASN A 46 -4.38 12.33 4.23
C ASN A 46 -3.08 11.58 3.93
N LYS A 47 -2.94 10.44 4.58
CA LYS A 47 -1.86 9.49 4.31
C LYS A 47 -2.41 8.34 3.52
N THR A 48 -1.84 8.11 2.36
CA THR A 48 -2.24 6.99 1.49
C THR A 48 -1.07 6.05 1.29
N PHE A 49 -1.34 4.78 1.44
CA PHE A 49 -0.43 3.69 1.13
C PHE A 49 -1.14 2.71 0.20
N SER A 50 -0.42 2.18 -0.77
CA SER A 50 -0.92 1.08 -1.60
C SER A 50 0.21 0.13 -1.91
N ILE A 51 -0.07 -1.17 -1.78
CA ILE A 51 0.83 -2.19 -2.29
C ILE A 51 0.14 -2.93 -3.44
N THR A 52 0.90 -3.17 -4.50
CA THR A 52 0.40 -3.84 -5.71
C THR A 52 1.29 -5.02 -6.03
N PHE A 53 0.68 -6.17 -6.21
CA PHE A 53 1.35 -7.39 -6.65
C PHE A 53 0.95 -7.69 -8.09
N ARG A 54 1.92 -8.10 -8.91
CA ARG A 54 1.64 -8.66 -10.21
C ARG A 54 1.15 -10.09 -10.04
N THR A 55 -0.11 -10.33 -10.35
CA THR A 55 -0.77 -11.61 -10.17
C THR A 55 -1.41 -12.05 -11.49
N LEU A 56 -0.62 -12.75 -12.32
CA LEU A 56 -1.09 -13.32 -13.57
C LEU A 56 -1.67 -14.71 -13.29
N PRO A 57 -2.99 -14.93 -13.45
CA PRO A 57 -3.57 -16.23 -13.27
C PRO A 57 -3.09 -17.21 -14.35
N SER A 58 -2.84 -18.44 -13.95
CA SER A 58 -2.52 -19.55 -14.85
C SER A 58 -3.75 -20.36 -15.27
N ASP A 59 -4.87 -20.14 -14.58
CA ASP A 59 -6.13 -20.87 -14.76
C ASP A 59 -7.33 -20.02 -14.28
N ASP A 60 -8.53 -20.56 -14.42
CA ASP A 60 -9.79 -19.90 -14.07
C ASP A 60 -10.27 -20.18 -12.64
N THR A 61 -9.40 -20.63 -11.74
CA THR A 61 -9.77 -21.00 -10.37
C THR A 61 -10.06 -19.80 -9.46
N GLY A 62 -9.68 -18.59 -9.89
CA GLY A 62 -9.88 -17.36 -9.10
C GLY A 62 -8.98 -17.29 -7.85
N VAL A 63 -7.86 -18.01 -7.82
CA VAL A 63 -6.97 -18.16 -6.68
C VAL A 63 -6.53 -16.81 -6.09
N PHE A 64 -6.23 -15.83 -6.92
CA PHE A 64 -5.79 -14.51 -6.44
C PHE A 64 -6.91 -13.72 -5.76
N HIS A 65 -8.15 -13.88 -6.22
CA HIS A 65 -9.31 -13.25 -5.59
C HIS A 65 -9.63 -13.93 -4.25
N ILE A 66 -9.54 -15.25 -4.17
CA ILE A 66 -9.70 -16.00 -2.92
C ILE A 66 -8.60 -15.60 -1.92
N LEU A 67 -7.35 -15.50 -2.38
CA LEU A 67 -6.23 -15.09 -1.55
C LEU A 67 -6.39 -13.64 -1.04
N GLU A 68 -6.87 -12.73 -1.89
CA GLU A 68 -7.16 -11.35 -1.52
C GLU A 68 -8.11 -11.30 -0.32
N HIS A 69 -9.24 -12.01 -0.38
CA HIS A 69 -10.18 -12.08 0.74
C HIS A 69 -9.55 -12.71 2.00
N SER A 70 -8.74 -13.75 1.83
CA SER A 70 -8.09 -14.46 2.94
C SER A 70 -7.11 -13.59 3.70
N LEU A 71 -6.35 -12.74 3.02
CA LEU A 71 -5.38 -11.83 3.62
C LEU A 71 -6.04 -10.76 4.52
N LEU A 72 -7.29 -10.42 4.25
CA LEU A 72 -8.03 -9.42 5.02
C LEU A 72 -8.71 -10.00 6.28
N CYS A 73 -8.66 -11.34 6.47
CA CYS A 73 -9.32 -12.01 7.60
C CYS A 73 -8.52 -11.97 8.90
N GLY A 74 -7.27 -11.52 8.90
CA GLY A 74 -6.43 -11.40 10.08
C GLY A 74 -4.95 -11.32 9.75
N SER A 75 -4.15 -10.89 10.73
CA SER A 75 -2.70 -10.86 10.60
C SER A 75 -2.01 -11.28 11.90
N GLN A 76 -0.71 -11.58 11.83
CA GLN A 76 0.08 -11.97 13.01
C GLN A 76 0.05 -10.92 14.12
N HIS A 77 0.03 -9.62 13.76
CA HIS A 77 0.00 -8.52 14.71
C HIS A 77 -1.40 -8.13 15.16
N TYR A 78 -2.42 -8.55 14.42
CA TYR A 78 -3.84 -8.27 14.70
C TYR A 78 -4.65 -9.56 14.54
N PRO A 79 -4.54 -10.50 15.50
CA PRO A 79 -5.19 -11.82 15.42
C PRO A 79 -6.67 -11.75 15.83
N VAL A 80 -7.38 -10.73 15.35
CA VAL A 80 -8.83 -10.56 15.54
C VAL A 80 -9.55 -11.05 14.30
N LYS A 81 -10.79 -11.52 14.49
CA LYS A 81 -11.63 -11.95 13.38
C LYS A 81 -12.06 -10.72 12.57
N GLU A 82 -11.71 -10.72 11.28
CA GLU A 82 -12.09 -9.67 10.33
C GLU A 82 -11.67 -8.24 10.74
N PRO A 83 -10.38 -7.99 11.05
CA PRO A 83 -9.92 -6.67 11.49
C PRO A 83 -10.17 -5.57 10.46
N PHE A 84 -10.19 -5.91 9.18
CA PHE A 84 -10.51 -5.01 8.07
C PHE A 84 -11.95 -4.49 8.16
N VAL A 85 -12.92 -5.37 8.43
CA VAL A 85 -14.34 -5.01 8.56
C VAL A 85 -14.55 -4.16 9.81
N GLU A 86 -13.90 -4.51 10.92
CA GLU A 86 -13.98 -3.73 12.16
C GLU A 86 -13.41 -2.32 11.99
N LEU A 87 -12.27 -2.19 11.30
CA LEU A 87 -11.67 -0.88 11.02
C LEU A 87 -12.56 -0.04 10.10
N MET A 88 -13.16 -0.63 9.08
CA MET A 88 -14.12 0.06 8.20
C MET A 88 -15.36 0.57 8.95
N LYS A 89 -15.86 -0.21 9.91
CA LYS A 89 -17.04 0.19 10.71
C LYS A 89 -16.72 1.25 11.76
N SER A 90 -15.52 1.22 12.33
CA SER A 90 -15.12 2.08 13.44
C SER A 90 -14.51 3.42 13.03
N SER A 91 -14.08 3.57 11.77
CA SER A 91 -13.38 4.75 11.30
C SER A 91 -14.16 5.50 10.22
N MET A 92 -14.56 6.74 10.53
CA MET A 92 -15.24 7.62 9.57
C MET A 92 -14.31 8.30 8.56
N HIS A 93 -12.99 8.20 8.76
CA HIS A 93 -11.97 8.92 7.96
C HIS A 93 -10.95 8.02 7.31
N THR A 94 -11.19 6.71 7.30
CA THR A 94 -10.30 5.70 6.74
C THR A 94 -10.94 5.04 5.53
N PHE A 95 -10.23 5.07 4.41
CA PHE A 95 -10.54 4.30 3.22
C PHE A 95 -9.66 3.05 3.20
N LEU A 96 -10.28 1.90 3.09
CA LEU A 96 -9.65 0.61 2.94
C LEU A 96 -10.32 -0.14 1.80
N ASN A 97 -9.53 -0.76 0.95
CA ASN A 97 -10.05 -1.61 -0.12
C ASN A 97 -9.04 -2.68 -0.49
N ALA A 98 -9.50 -3.67 -1.22
CA ALA A 98 -8.69 -4.63 -1.93
C ALA A 98 -9.34 -4.89 -3.29
N MET A 99 -8.53 -5.04 -4.32
CA MET A 99 -9.03 -5.15 -5.69
C MET A 99 -8.17 -6.14 -6.46
N THR A 100 -8.81 -7.17 -7.01
CA THR A 100 -8.17 -8.12 -7.91
C THR A 100 -8.54 -7.79 -9.35
N PHE A 101 -7.54 -7.47 -10.14
CA PHE A 101 -7.62 -7.21 -11.57
C PHE A 101 -7.09 -8.42 -12.36
N PRO A 102 -7.26 -8.48 -13.68
CA PRO A 102 -6.76 -9.59 -14.49
C PRO A 102 -5.25 -9.83 -14.39
N ASP A 103 -4.45 -8.80 -14.10
CA ASP A 103 -3.00 -8.84 -14.11
C ASP A 103 -2.34 -8.42 -12.79
N LYS A 104 -3.12 -7.95 -11.82
CA LYS A 104 -2.61 -7.43 -10.55
C LYS A 104 -3.62 -7.51 -9.43
N THR A 105 -3.12 -7.49 -8.20
CA THR A 105 -3.93 -7.35 -6.98
C THR A 105 -3.41 -6.15 -6.19
N VAL A 106 -4.31 -5.26 -5.77
CA VAL A 106 -4.00 -3.97 -5.16
C VAL A 106 -4.66 -3.86 -3.80
N TYR A 107 -3.90 -3.42 -2.80
CA TYR A 107 -4.37 -3.18 -1.43
C TYR A 107 -4.11 -1.73 -1.04
N PRO A 108 -5.05 -0.82 -1.25
CA PRO A 108 -4.93 0.57 -0.86
C PRO A 108 -5.48 0.83 0.56
N VAL A 109 -4.82 1.72 1.28
CA VAL A 109 -5.30 2.29 2.53
C VAL A 109 -5.04 3.78 2.55
N SER A 110 -6.04 4.56 2.97
CA SER A 110 -5.90 5.99 3.15
C SER A 110 -6.60 6.43 4.43
N SER A 111 -5.93 7.22 5.27
CA SER A 111 -6.50 7.74 6.51
C SER A 111 -5.87 9.06 6.93
N ARG A 112 -6.65 9.90 7.59
CA ARG A 112 -6.17 11.07 8.33
C ARG A 112 -5.72 10.69 9.75
N ASN A 113 -6.14 9.53 10.24
CA ASN A 113 -5.79 9.02 11.56
C ASN A 113 -4.56 8.11 11.47
N ASP A 114 -3.49 8.48 12.17
CA ASP A 114 -2.21 7.75 12.16
C ASP A 114 -2.34 6.33 12.69
N LYS A 115 -3.20 6.10 13.67
CA LYS A 115 -3.43 4.78 14.25
C LYS A 115 -4.11 3.86 13.24
N ASP A 116 -5.18 4.33 12.61
CA ASP A 116 -5.91 3.58 11.60
C ASP A 116 -5.07 3.31 10.36
N PHE A 117 -4.27 4.30 9.95
CA PHE A 117 -3.33 4.15 8.84
C PHE A 117 -2.27 3.06 9.11
N LYS A 118 -1.73 3.01 10.34
CA LYS A 118 -0.76 1.98 10.74
C LYS A 118 -1.41 0.59 10.78
N ILE A 119 -2.63 0.48 11.28
CA ILE A 119 -3.38 -0.78 11.31
C ILE A 119 -3.66 -1.26 9.88
N GLY A 120 -4.22 -0.41 9.03
CA GLY A 120 -4.50 -0.75 7.64
C GLY A 120 -3.25 -1.22 6.89
N ARG A 121 -2.11 -0.53 7.03
CA ARG A 121 -0.84 -0.91 6.42
C ARG A 121 -0.28 -2.24 6.95
N ALA A 122 -0.55 -2.60 8.19
CA ALA A 122 -0.04 -3.82 8.79
C ALA A 122 -0.77 -5.10 8.33
N HIS A 123 -1.91 -4.95 7.67
CA HIS A 123 -2.68 -6.06 7.11
C HIS A 123 -2.32 -6.38 5.65
N VAL A 124 -1.46 -5.58 5.04
CA VAL A 124 -1.12 -5.69 3.61
C VAL A 124 0.28 -6.26 3.40
#